data_f2796f9185401e5da7b8e19d28033999
#
_entry.id   f2796f9185401e5da7b8e19d28033999
#
_cell.length_a   1.000
_cell.length_b   1.000
_cell.length_c   1.000
_cell.angle_alpha   90.00
_cell.angle_beta   90.00
_cell.angle_gamma   90.00
#
_symmetry.space_group_name_H-M   'P 1'
#
loop_
_entity.id
_entity.type
_entity.pdbx_description
1 polymer ?
#
loop_
_entity_poly.entity_id
_entity_poly.type
_entity_poly.pdbx_seq_one_letter_code
_entity_poly.pdbx_strand_id
1 'polypeptide(L)' 'MDLTGAVWRKSSFSSGNGGACVEIAFVPGSKEGSDHVIAMRDSKRPGGPVLIFTPAEWEAFTLGVQDGEFDLT' A
#
# COMPACT_ATOMS: atom_id res chain seq x y z
N MET A 1 13.25 7.83 2.07
CA MET A 1 13.17 6.39 2.44
C MET A 1 13.62 5.55 1.27
N ASP A 2 14.49 4.61 1.53
CA ASP A 2 15.02 3.74 0.47
C ASP A 2 14.11 2.53 0.27
N LEU A 3 13.54 2.41 -0.91
CA LEU A 3 12.66 1.30 -1.28
C LEU A 3 13.35 0.27 -2.17
N THR A 4 14.68 0.37 -2.31
CA THR A 4 15.48 -0.59 -3.06
C THR A 4 15.30 -1.98 -2.45
N GLY A 5 14.99 -2.96 -3.27
CA GLY A 5 14.76 -4.33 -2.79
C GLY A 5 13.38 -4.60 -2.22
N ALA A 6 12.49 -3.61 -2.24
CA ALA A 6 11.11 -3.83 -1.80
C ALA A 6 10.42 -4.89 -2.66
N VAL A 7 9.66 -5.77 -2.01
CA VAL A 7 8.88 -6.78 -2.71
C VAL A 7 7.44 -6.28 -2.81
N TRP A 8 7.04 -5.92 -4.01
CA TRP A 8 5.73 -5.34 -4.26
C TRP A 8 4.70 -6.41 -4.59
N ARG A 9 3.53 -6.30 -3.99
CA ARG A 9 2.41 -7.24 -4.18
C ARG A 9 1.18 -6.52 -4.68
N LYS A 10 0.48 -7.15 -5.61
CA LYS A 10 -0.83 -6.69 -6.08
C LYS A 10 -1.92 -7.52 -5.44
N SER A 11 -3.09 -6.94 -5.26
CA SER A 11 -4.27 -7.70 -4.89
C SER A 11 -4.67 -8.62 -6.05
N SER A 12 -5.14 -9.82 -5.74
CA SER A 12 -5.68 -10.73 -6.77
C SER A 12 -6.90 -10.12 -7.46
N PHE A 13 -7.59 -9.20 -6.83
CA PHE A 13 -8.73 -8.51 -7.44
C PHE A 13 -8.31 -7.52 -8.53
N SER A 14 -7.04 -7.15 -8.58
CA SER A 14 -6.52 -6.25 -9.60
C SER A 14 -6.16 -6.96 -10.89
N SER A 15 -6.05 -8.28 -10.87
CA SER A 15 -5.51 -9.01 -12.01
C SER A 15 -6.55 -9.12 -13.13
N GLY A 16 -6.07 -9.03 -14.34
CA GLY A 16 -6.82 -9.43 -15.53
C GLY A 16 -7.67 -8.38 -16.19
N ASN A 17 -7.86 -7.21 -15.65
CA ASN A 17 -8.75 -6.25 -16.30
C ASN A 17 -8.07 -4.96 -16.76
N GLY A 18 -6.77 -4.86 -16.63
CA GLY A 18 -6.03 -3.69 -17.10
C GLY A 18 -6.41 -2.38 -16.44
N GLY A 19 -7.25 -2.43 -15.41
CA GLY A 19 -7.67 -1.26 -14.68
C GLY A 19 -6.60 -0.72 -13.76
N ALA A 20 -7.00 0.16 -12.87
CA ALA A 20 -6.09 0.71 -11.87
C ALA A 20 -5.60 -0.41 -10.96
N CYS A 21 -4.29 -0.47 -10.76
CA CYS A 21 -3.66 -1.47 -9.92
C CYS A 21 -2.85 -0.79 -8.85
N VAL A 22 -2.98 -1.26 -7.63
CA VAL A 22 -2.24 -0.76 -6.49
C VAL A 22 -1.30 -1.85 -6.01
N GLU A 23 -0.06 -1.46 -5.75
CA GLU A 23 0.94 -2.38 -5.20
C GLU A 23 1.31 -1.96 -3.80
N ILE A 24 1.52 -2.96 -2.93
CA ILE A 24 1.87 -2.77 -1.52
C ILE A 24 3.19 -3.47 -1.25
N ALA A 25 4.06 -2.84 -0.48
CA ALA A 25 5.28 -3.46 0.01
C ALA A 25 5.42 -3.20 1.50
N PHE A 26 5.88 -4.21 2.22
CA PHE A 26 6.21 -4.10 3.65
C PHE A 26 7.73 -3.96 3.73
N VAL A 27 8.20 -2.81 4.19
CA VAL A 27 9.64 -2.50 4.13
C VAL A 27 10.14 -1.96 5.47
N PRO A 28 11.43 -2.16 5.77
CA PRO A 28 12.02 -1.45 6.91
C PRO A 28 12.08 0.05 6.59
N GLY A 29 11.84 0.85 7.60
CA GLY A 29 11.87 2.30 7.48
C GLY A 29 11.27 2.92 8.71
N SER A 30 11.46 4.21 8.88
CA SER A 30 11.05 4.93 10.08
C SER A 30 9.94 5.91 9.77
N LYS A 31 8.86 5.84 10.54
CA LYS A 31 7.79 6.83 10.50
C LYS A 31 7.10 6.86 11.87
N GLU A 32 7.05 8.02 12.49
CA GLU A 32 6.31 8.22 13.75
C GLU A 32 6.59 7.15 14.82
N GLY A 33 7.87 6.81 14.99
CA GLY A 33 8.29 5.84 16.00
C GLY A 33 8.26 4.38 15.56
N SER A 34 7.72 4.08 14.39
CA SER A 34 7.75 2.72 13.85
C SER A 34 9.04 2.48 13.09
N ASP A 35 9.56 1.26 13.15
CA ASP A 35 10.79 0.87 12.47
C ASP A 35 10.52 0.08 11.18
N HIS A 36 9.27 -0.14 10.84
CA HIS A 36 8.86 -0.70 9.56
C HIS A 36 7.61 0.02 9.09
N VAL A 37 7.41 0.04 7.81
CA VAL A 37 6.33 0.81 7.18
C VAL A 37 5.70 0.00 6.07
N ILE A 38 4.54 0.47 5.63
CA ILE A 38 3.86 -0.08 4.47
C ILE A 38 3.89 0.98 3.37
N ALA A 39 4.41 0.61 2.20
CA ALA A 39 4.46 1.49 1.03
C ALA A 39 3.37 1.09 0.05
N MET A 40 2.74 2.09 -0.55
CA MET A 40 1.68 1.90 -1.54
C MET A 40 2.00 2.74 -2.77
N ARG A 41 1.84 2.15 -3.95
CA ARG A 41 2.04 2.88 -5.21
C ARG A 41 1.10 2.37 -6.30
N ASP A 42 0.95 3.19 -7.35
CA ASP A 42 0.26 2.80 -8.57
C ASP A 42 1.21 1.91 -9.39
N SER A 43 0.81 0.70 -9.70
CA SER A 43 1.65 -0.23 -10.44
C SER A 43 1.92 0.22 -11.86
N LYS A 44 1.10 1.11 -12.41
CA LYS A 44 1.30 1.66 -13.75
C LYS A 44 2.32 2.79 -13.77
N ARG A 45 2.72 3.28 -12.61
CA ARG A 45 3.70 4.36 -12.47
C ARG A 45 4.73 4.00 -11.41
N PRO A 46 5.59 3.01 -11.67
CA PRO A 46 6.54 2.55 -10.65
C PRO A 46 7.47 3.66 -10.14
N GLY A 47 7.76 4.66 -10.96
CA GLY A 47 8.55 5.81 -10.54
C GLY A 47 7.75 6.97 -10.00
N GLY A 48 6.43 6.82 -9.85
CA GLY A 48 5.55 7.87 -9.35
C GLY A 48 5.53 7.97 -7.83
N PRO A 49 4.60 8.76 -7.30
CA PRO A 49 4.52 8.95 -5.85
C PRO A 49 4.27 7.65 -5.10
N VAL A 50 4.82 7.57 -3.89
CA VAL A 50 4.63 6.44 -2.99
C VAL A 50 4.05 6.98 -1.69
N LEU A 51 2.98 6.35 -1.22
CA LEU A 51 2.40 6.66 0.08
C LEU A 51 3.01 5.74 1.13
N ILE A 52 3.31 6.28 2.29
CA ILE A 52 3.93 5.53 3.36
C ILE A 52 3.02 5.56 4.58
N PHE A 53 2.77 4.38 5.15
CA PHE A 53 1.91 4.20 6.31
C PHE A 53 2.67 3.53 7.44
N THR A 54 2.37 3.93 8.69
CA THR A 54 2.76 3.13 9.85
C THR A 54 1.89 1.88 9.89
N PRO A 55 2.32 0.82 10.60
CA PRO A 55 1.47 -0.36 10.79
C PRO A 55 0.11 -0.01 11.40
N ALA A 56 0.05 0.91 12.34
CA ALA A 56 -1.21 1.32 12.96
C ALA A 56 -2.13 2.02 11.96
N GLU A 57 -1.58 2.92 11.14
CA GLU A 57 -2.36 3.59 10.09
C GLU A 57 -2.88 2.58 9.07
N TRP A 58 -2.03 1.64 8.69
CA TRP A 58 -2.40 0.60 7.73
C TRP A 58 -3.52 -0.29 8.27
N GLU A 59 -3.42 -0.70 9.54
CA GLU A 59 -4.45 -1.50 10.18
C GLU A 59 -5.78 -0.77 10.23
N ALA A 60 -5.77 0.50 10.63
CA ALA A 60 -7.00 1.30 10.66
C ALA A 60 -7.65 1.40 9.28
N PHE A 61 -6.83 1.63 8.26
CA PHE A 61 -7.32 1.72 6.89
C PHE A 61 -7.92 0.39 6.42
N THR A 62 -7.20 -0.71 6.61
CA THR A 62 -7.68 -2.02 6.12
C THR A 62 -8.93 -2.49 6.87
N LEU A 63 -9.03 -2.22 8.16
CA LEU A 63 -10.23 -2.54 8.93
C LEU A 63 -11.42 -1.72 8.43
N GLY A 64 -11.20 -0.44 8.12
CA GLY A 64 -12.25 0.41 7.54
C GLY A 64 -12.73 -0.12 6.19
N VAL A 65 -11.81 -0.56 5.35
CA VAL A 65 -12.15 -1.16 4.05
C VAL A 65 -13.01 -2.41 4.25
N GLN A 66 -12.60 -3.29 5.16
CA GLN A 66 -13.34 -4.53 5.44
C GLN A 66 -14.73 -4.26 5.98
N ASP A 67 -14.90 -3.18 6.72
CA ASP A 67 -16.17 -2.80 7.31
C ASP A 67 -17.06 -1.98 6.36
N GLY A 68 -16.63 -1.77 5.14
CA GLY A 68 -17.40 -1.06 4.13
C GLY A 68 -17.39 0.45 4.26
N GLU A 69 -16.55 1.01 5.13
CA GLU A 69 -16.54 2.47 5.39
C GLU A 69 -16.11 3.28 4.18
N PHE A 70 -15.37 2.68 3.27
CA PHE A 70 -14.86 3.36 2.07
C PHE A 70 -15.48 2.82 0.78
N ASP A 71 -16.58 2.12 0.86
CA ASP A 71 -17.26 1.60 -0.33
C ASP A 71 -17.79 2.77 -1.16
N LEU A 72 -17.73 2.61 -2.47
CA LEU A 72 -18.16 3.64 -3.41
C LEU A 72 -19.67 3.66 -3.64
N THR A 73 -20.39 2.70 -3.08
CA THR A 73 -21.84 2.59 -3.28
C THR A 73 -22.59 2.65 -1.96
#